data_56cd3e288117a3d9875a139384bc7645
#
_entry.id   56cd3e288117a3d9875a139384bc7645
#
_cell.length_a   1.000
_cell.length_b   1.000
_cell.length_c   1.000
_cell.angle_alpha   90.00
_cell.angle_beta   90.00
_cell.angle_gamma   90.00
#
_symmetry.space_group_name_H-M   'P 1'
#
loop_
_entity.id
_entity.type
_entity.pdbx_description
1 polymer ?
#
loop_
_entity_poly.entity_id
_entity_poly.type
_entity_poly.pdbx_seq_one_letter_code
_entity_poly.pdbx_strand_id
1 'polypeptide(L)'
;MNLQFEAGVNIAIKIPKSKYEKTILFYKDILKLEVEEKPIANPTVSRTHRVKFGSNIIWLDCVPNCTHSEVWLQLTVPDVEEATDYLHLKGVETCDEIELLPENMHWIQDPAGTVFNLQNRENK
;
A
#
# COMPACT_ATOMS: atom_id res chain seq x y z
N MET A 1 -4.43 -7.25 25.58
CA MET A 1 -4.22 -6.54 24.29
C MET A 1 -3.43 -7.43 23.35
N ASN A 2 -3.93 -7.64 22.15
CA ASN A 2 -3.25 -8.45 21.14
C ASN A 2 -2.65 -7.51 20.08
N LEU A 3 -1.33 -7.37 20.11
CA LEU A 3 -0.60 -6.45 19.23
C LEU A 3 0.19 -7.14 18.12
N GLN A 4 -0.07 -8.41 17.90
CA GLN A 4 0.71 -9.18 16.94
C GLN A 4 0.65 -8.55 15.54
N PHE A 5 1.75 -7.99 15.09
CA PHE A 5 1.89 -7.43 13.75
C PHE A 5 2.27 -8.54 12.77
N GLU A 6 1.63 -8.56 11.62
CA GLU A 6 1.98 -9.49 10.55
C GLU A 6 2.15 -8.72 9.26
N ALA A 7 3.10 -9.15 8.43
CA ALA A 7 3.25 -8.62 7.09
C ALA A 7 2.05 -9.04 6.25
N GLY A 8 1.46 -8.09 5.53
CA GLY A 8 0.41 -8.42 4.58
C GLY A 8 0.99 -8.89 3.26
N VAL A 9 0.15 -9.38 2.37
CA VAL A 9 0.57 -9.84 1.05
C VAL A 9 0.64 -8.70 0.03
N ASN A 10 -0.01 -7.58 0.31
CA ASN A 10 -0.11 -6.48 -0.64
C ASN A 10 1.05 -5.51 -0.54
N ILE A 11 1.60 -5.15 -1.69
CA ILE A 11 2.67 -4.17 -1.82
C ILE A 11 2.20 -3.16 -2.87
N ALA A 12 2.13 -1.89 -2.52
CA ALA A 12 1.77 -0.86 -3.48
C ALA A 12 3.04 -0.17 -3.99
N ILE A 13 3.15 -0.04 -5.31
CA ILE A 13 4.22 0.72 -5.92
C ILE A 13 3.58 1.94 -6.55
N LYS A 14 3.89 3.12 -6.04
CA LYS A 14 3.37 4.39 -6.55
C LYS A 14 4.22 4.82 -7.72
N ILE A 15 3.60 5.06 -8.88
CA ILE A 15 4.31 5.29 -10.13
C ILE A 15 3.87 6.62 -10.73
N PRO A 16 4.83 7.48 -11.14
CA PRO A 16 4.48 8.74 -11.80
C PRO A 16 3.67 8.48 -13.06
N LYS A 17 2.69 9.32 -13.32
CA LYS A 17 1.83 9.19 -14.50
C LYS A 17 2.64 9.11 -15.79
N SER A 18 3.72 9.90 -15.91
CA SER A 18 4.56 9.94 -17.11
C SER A 18 5.27 8.62 -17.41
N LYS A 19 5.39 7.74 -16.41
CA LYS A 19 6.08 6.45 -16.55
C LYS A 19 5.12 5.27 -16.49
N TYR A 20 3.81 5.53 -16.29
CA TYR A 20 2.88 4.47 -15.95
C TYR A 20 2.73 3.41 -17.04
N GLU A 21 2.43 3.82 -18.28
CA GLU A 21 2.22 2.87 -19.38
C GLU A 21 3.46 2.01 -19.63
N LYS A 22 4.63 2.62 -19.63
CA LYS A 22 5.90 1.89 -19.83
C LYS A 22 6.13 0.89 -18.69
N THR A 23 5.76 1.26 -17.49
CA THR A 23 5.92 0.37 -16.32
C THR A 23 4.99 -0.82 -16.42
N ILE A 24 3.71 -0.61 -16.82
CA ILE A 24 2.78 -1.71 -17.03
C ILE A 24 3.33 -2.69 -18.09
N LEU A 25 3.82 -2.17 -19.21
CA LEU A 25 4.38 -3.00 -20.28
C LEU A 25 5.61 -3.78 -19.80
N PHE A 26 6.42 -3.18 -18.94
CA PHE A 26 7.56 -3.87 -18.35
C PHE A 26 7.14 -5.13 -17.59
N TYR A 27 6.18 -4.99 -16.67
CA TYR A 27 5.71 -6.14 -15.89
C TYR A 27 4.95 -7.16 -16.73
N LYS A 28 4.12 -6.68 -17.65
CA LYS A 28 3.23 -7.54 -18.43
C LYS A 28 3.92 -8.18 -19.63
N ASP A 29 4.61 -7.38 -20.45
CA ASP A 29 5.15 -7.87 -21.73
C ASP A 29 6.60 -8.32 -21.63
N ILE A 30 7.42 -7.63 -20.84
CA ILE A 30 8.84 -7.98 -20.72
C ILE A 30 9.03 -9.09 -19.69
N LEU A 31 8.50 -8.92 -18.50
CA LEU A 31 8.60 -9.94 -17.45
C LEU A 31 7.58 -11.07 -17.60
N LYS A 32 6.52 -10.84 -18.36
CA LYS A 32 5.43 -11.79 -18.61
C LYS A 32 4.75 -12.27 -17.34
N LEU A 33 4.61 -11.36 -16.38
CA LEU A 33 3.84 -11.62 -15.18
C LEU A 33 2.35 -11.43 -15.46
N GLU A 34 1.52 -11.98 -14.58
CA GLU A 34 0.07 -11.83 -14.67
C GLU A 34 -0.32 -10.45 -14.18
N VAL A 35 -0.77 -9.58 -15.09
CA VAL A 35 -1.10 -8.19 -14.82
C VAL A 35 -2.53 -7.89 -15.26
N GLU A 36 -3.32 -7.29 -14.39
CA GLU A 36 -4.73 -7.02 -14.65
C GLU A 36 -5.12 -5.64 -14.12
N GLU A 37 -5.72 -4.82 -14.96
CA GLU A 37 -6.23 -3.52 -14.50
C GLU A 37 -7.47 -3.72 -13.63
N LYS A 38 -7.54 -3.01 -12.50
CA LYS A 38 -8.66 -3.09 -11.56
C LYS A 38 -9.31 -1.72 -11.39
N PRO A 39 -10.64 -1.69 -11.08
CA PRO A 39 -11.29 -0.43 -10.78
C PRO A 39 -10.75 0.18 -9.50
N ILE A 40 -10.81 1.49 -9.41
CA ILE A 40 -10.30 2.28 -8.29
C ILE A 40 -11.40 3.12 -7.68
N ALA A 41 -11.34 3.27 -6.35
CA ALA A 41 -12.22 4.19 -5.63
C ALA A 41 -11.44 5.28 -4.88
N ASN A 42 -10.11 5.36 -5.07
CA ASN A 42 -9.25 6.30 -4.36
C ASN A 42 -8.99 7.55 -5.22
N PRO A 43 -9.32 8.77 -4.73
CA PRO A 43 -9.16 9.98 -5.55
C PRO A 43 -7.71 10.38 -5.84
N THR A 44 -6.74 9.84 -5.08
CA THR A 44 -5.32 10.18 -5.28
C THR A 44 -4.62 9.23 -6.24
N VAL A 45 -5.28 8.15 -6.65
CA VAL A 45 -4.75 7.16 -7.58
C VAL A 45 -5.67 7.13 -8.79
N SER A 46 -5.17 7.47 -9.97
CA SER A 46 -6.00 7.54 -11.17
C SER A 46 -6.22 6.21 -11.86
N ARG A 47 -5.27 5.26 -11.72
CA ARG A 47 -5.38 3.91 -12.28
C ARG A 47 -4.58 2.96 -11.41
N THR A 48 -4.98 1.69 -11.39
CA THR A 48 -4.20 0.66 -10.73
C THR A 48 -4.23 -0.65 -11.52
N HIS A 49 -3.11 -1.37 -11.48
CA HIS A 49 -3.00 -2.71 -12.04
C HIS A 49 -2.51 -3.66 -10.95
N ARG A 50 -3.14 -4.82 -10.90
CA ARG A 50 -2.78 -5.87 -9.95
C ARG A 50 -1.79 -6.81 -10.62
N VAL A 51 -0.67 -7.07 -9.95
CA VAL A 51 0.36 -7.99 -10.45
C VAL A 51 0.53 -9.14 -9.47
N LYS A 52 0.40 -10.36 -9.96
CA LYS A 52 0.67 -11.54 -9.15
C LYS A 52 2.19 -11.71 -9.05
N PHE A 53 2.73 -11.63 -7.84
CA PHE A 53 4.16 -11.64 -7.60
C PHE A 53 4.51 -12.69 -6.53
N GLY A 54 4.54 -13.98 -6.94
CA GLY A 54 4.72 -15.08 -6.00
C GLY A 54 3.56 -15.12 -5.02
N SER A 55 3.85 -15.18 -3.73
CA SER A 55 2.85 -15.15 -2.67
C SER A 55 2.36 -13.74 -2.35
N ASN A 56 2.95 -12.72 -3.00
CA ASN A 56 2.56 -11.32 -2.82
C ASN A 56 1.70 -10.83 -3.97
N ILE A 57 1.04 -9.72 -3.75
CA ILE A 57 0.29 -9.00 -4.77
C ILE A 57 0.86 -7.60 -4.82
N ILE A 58 1.35 -7.21 -5.99
CA ILE A 58 1.82 -5.86 -6.22
C ILE A 58 0.69 -5.06 -6.87
N TRP A 59 0.45 -3.86 -6.36
CA TRP A 59 -0.48 -2.91 -6.94
C TRP A 59 0.33 -1.78 -7.57
N LEU A 60 0.24 -1.66 -8.89
CA LEU A 60 0.93 -0.59 -9.62
C LEU A 60 -0.04 0.58 -9.71
N ASP A 61 0.17 1.57 -8.87
CA ASP A 61 -0.74 2.72 -8.74
C ASP A 61 -0.20 3.93 -9.49
N CYS A 62 -1.03 4.47 -10.40
CA CYS A 62 -0.70 5.69 -11.11
C CYS A 62 -1.01 6.88 -10.23
N VAL A 63 0.00 7.62 -9.84
CA VAL A 63 -0.13 8.78 -8.95
C VAL A 63 0.39 10.02 -9.67
N PRO A 64 -0.51 10.94 -10.07
CA PRO A 64 -0.10 12.12 -10.85
C PRO A 64 0.87 13.05 -10.13
N ASN A 65 0.86 13.03 -8.80
CA ASN A 65 1.64 13.99 -8.00
C ASN A 65 3.02 13.48 -7.58
N CYS A 66 3.46 12.31 -8.04
CA CYS A 66 4.79 11.83 -7.69
C CYS A 66 5.74 11.95 -8.87
N THR A 67 7.03 12.12 -8.58
CA THR A 67 8.08 12.27 -9.59
C THR A 67 8.98 11.05 -9.69
N HIS A 68 8.87 10.15 -8.73
CA HIS A 68 9.65 8.91 -8.69
C HIS A 68 8.80 7.81 -8.06
N SER A 69 9.23 6.57 -8.25
CA SER A 69 8.51 5.41 -7.70
C SER A 69 8.69 5.32 -6.18
N GLU A 70 7.62 4.96 -5.50
CA GLU A 70 7.64 4.69 -4.05
C GLU A 70 6.96 3.35 -3.79
N VAL A 71 7.47 2.63 -2.80
CA VAL A 71 6.92 1.33 -2.40
C VAL A 71 6.27 1.46 -1.04
N TRP A 72 4.99 1.09 -0.95
CA TRP A 72 4.23 1.12 0.30
C TRP A 72 3.82 -0.31 0.65
N LEU A 73 4.00 -0.68 1.91
CA LEU A 73 3.82 -2.05 2.39
C LEU A 73 2.55 -2.19 3.23
N GLN A 74 2.14 -3.41 3.49
CA GLN A 74 0.96 -3.70 4.29
C GLN A 74 1.35 -4.39 5.60
N LEU A 75 0.77 -3.91 6.70
CA LEU A 75 0.82 -4.59 7.99
C LEU A 75 -0.62 -4.88 8.43
N THR A 76 -0.84 -6.04 9.01
CA THR A 76 -2.13 -6.37 9.58
C THR A 76 -2.00 -6.60 11.07
N VAL A 77 -3.05 -6.26 11.82
CA VAL A 77 -3.12 -6.42 13.27
C VAL A 77 -4.52 -6.93 13.63
N PRO A 78 -4.68 -7.54 14.81
CA PRO A 78 -6.01 -7.96 15.25
C PRO A 78 -6.97 -6.79 15.49
N ASP A 79 -6.46 -5.66 15.98
CA ASP A 79 -7.26 -4.47 16.29
C ASP A 79 -6.44 -3.22 15.98
N VAL A 80 -6.84 -2.52 14.93
CA VAL A 80 -6.11 -1.33 14.44
C VAL A 80 -6.08 -0.22 15.50
N GLU A 81 -7.17 -0.04 16.25
CA GLU A 81 -7.20 1.04 17.25
C GLU A 81 -6.24 0.77 18.40
N GLU A 82 -6.19 -0.48 18.90
CA GLU A 82 -5.22 -0.85 19.94
C GLU A 82 -3.79 -0.71 19.44
N ALA A 83 -3.52 -1.16 18.21
CA ALA A 83 -2.19 -1.07 17.63
C ALA A 83 -1.77 0.39 17.45
N THR A 84 -2.70 1.25 17.02
CA THR A 84 -2.43 2.67 16.84
C THR A 84 -2.11 3.33 18.16
N ASP A 85 -2.86 3.02 19.23
CA ASP A 85 -2.59 3.55 20.57
C ASP A 85 -1.21 3.12 21.05
N TYR A 86 -0.87 1.84 20.85
CA TYR A 86 0.45 1.32 21.20
C TYR A 86 1.57 2.04 20.46
N LEU A 87 1.41 2.18 19.15
CA LEU A 87 2.42 2.86 18.31
C LEU A 87 2.58 4.32 18.75
N HIS A 88 1.47 4.99 19.06
CA HIS A 88 1.48 6.37 19.54
C HIS A 88 2.30 6.50 20.83
N LEU A 89 2.11 5.54 21.76
CA LEU A 89 2.89 5.51 23.00
C LEU A 89 4.39 5.31 22.73
N LYS A 90 4.74 4.70 21.62
CA LYS A 90 6.13 4.47 21.23
C LYS A 90 6.68 5.58 20.34
N GLY A 91 5.93 6.65 20.16
CA GLY A 91 6.38 7.80 19.37
C GLY A 91 6.10 7.71 17.89
N VAL A 92 5.27 6.77 17.46
CA VAL A 92 4.89 6.60 16.05
C VAL A 92 3.49 7.19 15.84
N GLU A 93 3.42 8.24 15.02
CA GLU A 93 2.15 8.89 14.70
C GLU A 93 1.57 8.33 13.40
N THR A 94 0.24 8.41 13.26
CA THR A 94 -0.38 8.12 11.96
C THR A 94 -0.13 9.28 11.00
N CYS A 95 -0.09 8.99 9.70
CA CYS A 95 0.11 10.00 8.67
C CYS A 95 -0.97 9.90 7.60
N ASP A 96 -2.23 9.91 8.03
CA ASP A 96 -3.39 9.65 7.18
C ASP A 96 -3.63 10.74 6.12
N GLU A 97 -2.94 11.84 6.21
CA GLU A 97 -3.00 12.93 5.22
C GLU A 97 -2.31 12.60 3.89
N ILE A 98 -1.48 11.56 3.85
CA ILE A 98 -0.74 11.24 2.61
C ILE A 98 -1.62 10.67 1.52
N GLU A 99 -2.73 10.01 1.89
CA GLU A 99 -3.69 9.47 0.95
C GLU A 99 -4.98 9.15 1.70
N LEU A 100 -6.12 9.35 1.07
CA LEU A 100 -7.41 9.03 1.70
C LEU A 100 -7.56 7.53 1.94
N LEU A 101 -8.12 7.19 3.09
CA LEU A 101 -8.30 5.80 3.52
C LEU A 101 -9.75 5.51 3.91
N PRO A 102 -10.21 4.26 3.73
CA PRO A 102 -11.43 3.78 4.36
C PRO A 102 -11.28 3.78 5.88
N GLU A 103 -12.41 3.62 6.59
CA GLU A 103 -12.39 3.46 8.04
C GLU A 103 -11.56 2.23 8.44
N ASN A 104 -11.01 2.27 9.63
CA ASN A 104 -10.23 1.17 10.24
C ASN A 104 -8.91 0.89 9.55
N MET A 105 -8.38 1.89 8.87
CA MET A 105 -7.05 1.84 8.29
C MET A 105 -6.29 3.10 8.64
N HIS A 106 -4.97 2.98 8.76
CA HIS A 106 -4.10 4.12 9.00
C HIS A 106 -2.80 3.96 8.21
N TRP A 107 -2.22 5.08 7.82
CA TRP A 107 -0.87 5.11 7.28
C TRP A 107 0.09 5.41 8.41
N ILE A 108 1.20 4.66 8.46
CA ILE A 108 2.31 4.96 9.37
C ILE A 108 3.60 4.91 8.56
N GLN A 109 4.67 5.47 9.13
CA GLN A 109 5.99 5.44 8.49
C GLN A 109 7.03 4.94 9.48
N ASP A 110 8.03 4.23 8.95
CA ASP A 110 9.18 3.91 9.75
C ASP A 110 10.07 5.16 9.88
N PRO A 111 11.14 5.13 10.70
CA PRO A 111 11.99 6.31 10.87
C PRO A 111 12.65 6.83 9.59
N ALA A 112 12.80 5.99 8.57
CA ALA A 112 13.38 6.37 7.30
C ALA A 112 12.34 6.85 6.28
N GLY A 113 11.05 6.77 6.62
CA GLY A 113 9.97 7.26 5.76
C GLY A 113 9.28 6.20 4.91
N THR A 114 9.57 4.92 5.11
CA THR A 114 8.85 3.86 4.40
C THR A 114 7.42 3.81 4.91
N VAL A 115 6.46 3.85 4.00
CA VAL A 115 5.04 3.93 4.33
C VAL A 115 4.44 2.53 4.47
N PHE A 116 3.66 2.35 5.53
CA PHE A 116 2.90 1.12 5.76
C PHE A 116 1.42 1.46 5.87
N ASN A 117 0.59 0.63 5.23
CA ASN A 117 -0.84 0.61 5.48
C ASN A 117 -1.11 -0.33 6.65
N LEU A 118 -1.68 0.19 7.73
CA LEU A 118 -2.03 -0.59 8.91
C LEU A 118 -3.52 -0.84 8.92
N GLN A 119 -3.93 -2.10 8.95
CA GLN A 119 -5.34 -2.45 8.90
C GLN A 119 -5.64 -3.70 9.73
N ASN A 120 -6.91 -3.91 10.01
CA ASN A 120 -7.36 -5.09 10.73
C ASN A 120 -7.10 -6.35 9.90
N ARG A 121 -6.69 -7.43 10.58
CA ARG A 121 -6.55 -8.74 9.95
C ARG A 121 -7.92 -9.21 9.50
N GLU A 122 -8.00 -9.74 8.27
CA GLU A 122 -9.24 -10.29 7.78
C GLU A 122 -9.61 -11.56 8.53
N ASN A 123 -10.88 -11.67 8.90
CA ASN A 123 -11.43 -12.90 9.45
C ASN A 123 -11.90 -13.78 8.31
N LYS A 124 -11.35 -14.98 8.23
CA LYS A 124 -11.77 -15.96 7.25
C LYS A 124 -12.49 -17.11 7.92
#